data_7e3a828cee0094799fea36f532147700
#
_entry.id   7e3a828cee0094799fea36f532147700
#
_cell.length_a   1.000
_cell.length_b   1.000
_cell.length_c   1.000
_cell.angle_alpha   90.00
_cell.angle_beta   90.00
_cell.angle_gamma   90.00
#
_symmetry.space_group_name_H-M   'P 1'
#
loop_
_entity.id
_entity.type
_entity.pdbx_description
1 polymer ?
#
loop_
_entity_poly.entity_id
_entity_poly.type
_entity_poly.pdbx_seq_one_letter_code
_entity_poly.pdbx_strand_id
1 'polypeptide(L)'
;MKRIPWIEKYRPINIKDIMLDNIINLEINNIIKKCEIPNMILTGTPGTGKTTTLLCLMYKLYGPYIKDAVLELNASDDRGIQSINTNVINFCNYLLPYKGEDAPYAQHKLVIFDEADNMTDKALPIISMLMDKYHKTTRFVFTCNTSSKIIESIQTRCKILRFKRLTNEQAISKLKDICTAENVKCKKDALESIAVMSNGDMRLAINMLQLTCDKFNKVTVDNVNTACDKPSPMIIKEILLDCLNNKLIEAINKTYELKQNGFSGIDIISNAFYVLKLNISNDISDDIKIKLLYVISEHLVDISKTIDTDVQLTGFLVALTGIKN
;
A
#
# COMPACT_ATOMS: atom_id res chain seq x y z
N MET A 1 -29.71 5.74 -1.47
CA MET A 1 -28.79 4.82 -0.79
C MET A 1 -27.37 5.35 -0.94
N LYS A 2 -26.63 5.51 0.15
CA LYS A 2 -25.20 5.89 0.05
C LYS A 2 -24.44 4.75 -0.63
N ARG A 3 -23.79 5.01 -1.77
CA ARG A 3 -22.92 4.03 -2.44
C ARG A 3 -21.73 3.76 -1.54
N ILE A 4 -21.55 2.54 -1.10
CA ILE A 4 -20.39 2.10 -0.32
C ILE A 4 -19.20 2.02 -1.30
N PRO A 5 -18.04 2.63 -1.01
CA PRO A 5 -16.84 2.48 -1.83
C PRO A 5 -16.45 1.01 -2.01
N TRP A 6 -15.99 0.63 -3.19
CA TRP A 6 -15.63 -0.76 -3.49
C TRP A 6 -14.51 -1.30 -2.60
N ILE A 7 -13.62 -0.44 -2.13
CA ILE A 7 -12.59 -0.81 -1.16
C ILE A 7 -13.20 -1.43 0.10
N GLU A 8 -14.29 -0.84 0.62
CA GLU A 8 -14.95 -1.35 1.82
C GLU A 8 -15.93 -2.47 1.48
N LYS A 9 -16.64 -2.40 0.34
CA LYS A 9 -17.60 -3.43 -0.09
C LYS A 9 -16.91 -4.77 -0.35
N TYR A 10 -15.71 -4.77 -0.92
CA TYR A 10 -14.94 -5.98 -1.26
C TYR A 10 -13.78 -6.26 -0.29
N ARG A 11 -13.79 -5.61 0.87
CA ARG A 11 -12.85 -5.93 1.94
C ARG A 11 -13.08 -7.37 2.39
N PRO A 12 -12.06 -8.25 2.35
CA PRO A 12 -12.20 -9.62 2.84
C PRO A 12 -12.69 -9.69 4.28
N ILE A 13 -13.66 -10.56 4.53
CA ILE A 13 -14.18 -10.86 5.88
C ILE A 13 -13.51 -12.13 6.42
N ASN A 14 -13.17 -13.07 5.54
CA ASN A 14 -12.51 -14.30 5.91
C ASN A 14 -11.04 -14.27 5.53
N ILE A 15 -10.19 -14.91 6.35
CA ILE A 15 -8.74 -14.99 6.11
C ILE A 15 -8.43 -15.72 4.80
N LYS A 16 -9.25 -16.69 4.41
CA LYS A 16 -9.08 -17.45 3.16
C LYS A 16 -9.20 -16.60 1.90
N ASP A 17 -9.90 -15.47 1.99
CA ASP A 17 -10.15 -14.56 0.87
C ASP A 17 -9.04 -13.51 0.71
N ILE A 18 -8.08 -13.51 1.65
CA ILE A 18 -6.93 -12.62 1.63
C ILE A 18 -5.77 -13.33 0.94
N MET A 19 -5.15 -12.66 -0.02
CA MET A 19 -3.96 -13.16 -0.71
C MET A 19 -2.72 -12.94 0.16
N LEU A 20 -2.38 -13.95 0.97
CA LEU A 20 -1.24 -13.92 1.87
C LEU A 20 -0.10 -14.78 1.34
N ASP A 21 1.13 -14.41 1.69
CA ASP A 21 2.30 -15.29 1.52
C ASP A 21 2.14 -16.56 2.37
N ASN A 22 2.67 -17.68 1.89
CA ASN A 22 2.56 -18.98 2.57
C ASN A 22 3.03 -18.93 4.02
N ILE A 23 4.11 -18.18 4.31
CA ILE A 23 4.66 -18.05 5.66
C ILE A 23 3.66 -17.34 6.58
N ILE A 24 3.09 -16.22 6.12
CA ILE A 24 2.10 -15.45 6.90
C ILE A 24 0.84 -16.29 7.10
N ASN A 25 0.40 -17.00 6.07
CA ASN A 25 -0.79 -17.85 6.16
C ASN A 25 -0.62 -18.98 7.18
N LEU A 26 0.53 -19.62 7.20
CA LEU A 26 0.86 -20.65 8.20
C LEU A 26 0.83 -20.08 9.62
N GLU A 27 1.43 -18.90 9.84
CA GLU A 27 1.46 -18.26 11.15
C GLU A 27 0.07 -17.87 11.63
N ILE A 28 -0.76 -17.28 10.76
CA ILE A 28 -2.13 -16.91 11.09
C ILE A 28 -2.98 -18.14 11.42
N ASN A 29 -2.82 -19.22 10.65
CA ASN A 29 -3.50 -20.48 10.94
C ASN A 29 -3.06 -21.08 12.29
N ASN A 30 -1.78 -20.95 12.67
CA ASN A 30 -1.28 -21.40 13.97
C ASN A 30 -1.87 -20.56 15.12
N ILE A 31 -1.98 -19.23 14.94
CA ILE A 31 -2.63 -18.32 15.91
C ILE A 31 -4.10 -18.73 16.11
N ILE A 32 -4.83 -18.99 15.03
CA ILE A 32 -6.22 -19.41 15.10
C ILE A 32 -6.38 -20.74 15.81
N LYS A 33 -5.52 -21.72 15.49
CA LYS A 33 -5.58 -23.06 16.13
C LYS A 33 -5.31 -22.99 17.63
N LYS A 34 -4.36 -22.15 18.06
CA LYS A 34 -4.01 -21.98 19.46
C LYS A 34 -4.98 -21.06 20.21
N CYS A 35 -5.83 -20.32 19.50
CA CYS A 35 -6.68 -19.26 20.03
C CYS A 35 -5.88 -18.20 20.84
N GLU A 36 -4.60 -18.03 20.53
CA GLU A 36 -3.69 -17.11 21.22
C GLU A 36 -2.88 -16.29 20.21
N ILE A 37 -2.96 -14.95 20.34
CA ILE A 37 -2.21 -14.01 19.52
C ILE A 37 -0.94 -13.59 20.28
N PRO A 38 0.26 -13.70 19.69
CA PRO A 38 1.47 -13.15 20.30
C PRO A 38 1.54 -11.63 20.10
N ASN A 39 2.46 -10.94 20.76
CA ASN A 39 2.80 -9.59 20.37
C ASN A 39 3.37 -9.60 18.95
N MET A 40 2.88 -8.73 18.06
CA MET A 40 3.24 -8.76 16.64
C MET A 40 3.47 -7.36 16.07
N ILE A 41 4.34 -7.29 15.08
CA ILE A 41 4.48 -6.14 14.18
C ILE A 41 4.14 -6.60 12.78
N LEU A 42 3.10 -6.02 12.18
CA LEU A 42 2.70 -6.24 10.79
C LEU A 42 3.31 -5.12 9.95
N THR A 43 4.35 -5.42 9.18
CA THR A 43 5.05 -4.42 8.37
C THR A 43 4.92 -4.71 6.88
N GLY A 44 4.87 -3.67 6.07
CA GLY A 44 4.79 -3.75 4.60
C GLY A 44 4.18 -2.51 3.98
N THR A 45 4.29 -2.39 2.66
CA THR A 45 3.76 -1.24 1.92
C THR A 45 2.24 -1.09 2.07
N PRO A 46 1.67 0.11 1.82
CA PRO A 46 0.23 0.31 1.82
C PRO A 46 -0.50 -0.69 0.89
N GLY A 47 -1.77 -0.99 1.20
CA GLY A 47 -2.62 -1.83 0.35
C GLY A 47 -2.27 -3.32 0.28
N THR A 48 -1.33 -3.82 1.11
CA THR A 48 -0.92 -5.24 1.14
C THR A 48 -1.78 -6.13 2.06
N GLY A 49 -2.82 -5.57 2.69
CA GLY A 49 -3.77 -6.34 3.49
C GLY A 49 -3.46 -6.45 4.98
N LYS A 50 -2.49 -5.71 5.54
CA LYS A 50 -2.11 -5.75 6.98
C LYS A 50 -3.32 -5.59 7.91
N THR A 51 -3.99 -4.45 7.84
CA THR A 51 -5.15 -4.11 8.69
C THR A 51 -6.33 -5.06 8.42
N THR A 52 -6.56 -5.44 7.15
CA THR A 52 -7.61 -6.41 6.78
C THR A 52 -7.36 -7.78 7.41
N THR A 53 -6.13 -8.28 7.37
CA THR A 53 -5.76 -9.55 7.99
C THR A 53 -5.98 -9.52 9.50
N LEU A 54 -5.60 -8.41 10.13
CA LEU A 54 -5.80 -8.21 11.56
C LEU A 54 -7.29 -8.19 11.93
N LEU A 55 -8.12 -7.47 11.16
CA LEU A 55 -9.57 -7.45 11.35
C LEU A 55 -10.19 -8.85 11.23
N CYS A 56 -9.84 -9.62 10.18
CA CYS A 56 -10.33 -10.99 10.03
C CYS A 56 -9.89 -11.90 11.19
N LEU A 57 -8.65 -11.71 11.68
CA LEU A 57 -8.13 -12.45 12.82
C LEU A 57 -8.92 -12.13 14.10
N MET A 58 -9.21 -10.84 14.34
CA MET A 58 -10.00 -10.39 15.50
C MET A 58 -11.42 -10.99 15.48
N TYR A 59 -12.11 -10.93 14.34
CA TYR A 59 -13.43 -11.56 14.20
C TYR A 59 -13.40 -13.04 14.52
N LYS A 60 -12.32 -13.73 14.10
CA LYS A 60 -12.18 -15.17 14.33
C LYS A 60 -11.85 -15.50 15.78
N LEU A 61 -11.02 -14.71 16.46
CA LEU A 61 -10.55 -14.97 17.81
C LEU A 61 -11.49 -14.47 18.91
N TYR A 62 -12.19 -13.36 18.69
CA TYR A 62 -13.01 -12.72 19.73
C TYR A 62 -14.51 -12.75 19.43
N GLY A 63 -14.91 -13.03 18.18
CA GLY A 63 -16.32 -13.14 17.78
C GLY A 63 -17.15 -11.91 18.21
N PRO A 64 -18.26 -12.12 18.99
CA PRO A 64 -19.13 -11.03 19.43
C PRO A 64 -18.46 -10.10 20.47
N TYR A 65 -17.39 -10.53 21.12
CA TYR A 65 -16.72 -9.79 22.20
C TYR A 65 -15.60 -8.85 21.72
N ILE A 66 -15.49 -8.61 20.41
CA ILE A 66 -14.45 -7.71 19.86
C ILE A 66 -14.44 -6.36 20.57
N LYS A 67 -15.62 -5.77 20.83
CA LYS A 67 -15.74 -4.44 21.45
C LYS A 67 -15.17 -4.37 22.88
N ASP A 68 -15.23 -5.49 23.60
CA ASP A 68 -14.74 -5.56 24.98
C ASP A 68 -13.29 -6.03 25.05
N ALA A 69 -12.84 -6.82 24.08
CA ALA A 69 -11.54 -7.48 24.08
C ALA A 69 -10.47 -6.76 23.24
N VAL A 70 -10.86 -5.84 22.37
CA VAL A 70 -9.93 -5.17 21.45
C VAL A 70 -10.03 -3.66 21.58
N LEU A 71 -8.89 -3.02 21.79
CA LEU A 71 -8.71 -1.58 21.72
C LEU A 71 -7.88 -1.24 20.48
N GLU A 72 -8.46 -0.50 19.56
CA GLU A 72 -7.77 -0.01 18.36
C GLU A 72 -7.47 1.48 18.53
N LEU A 73 -6.22 1.84 18.35
CA LEU A 73 -5.70 3.21 18.44
C LEU A 73 -4.99 3.54 17.13
N ASN A 74 -5.41 4.61 16.46
CA ASN A 74 -4.71 5.13 15.31
C ASN A 74 -3.65 6.13 15.77
N ALA A 75 -2.39 5.82 15.47
CA ALA A 75 -1.26 6.66 15.86
C ALA A 75 -1.26 8.06 15.22
N SER A 76 -2.01 8.24 14.12
CA SER A 76 -2.19 9.54 13.46
C SER A 76 -3.19 10.45 14.16
N ASP A 77 -4.20 9.87 14.81
CA ASP A 77 -5.31 10.61 15.44
C ASP A 77 -5.03 10.94 16.92
N ASP A 78 -4.47 9.97 17.64
CA ASP A 78 -4.14 10.08 19.07
C ASP A 78 -2.70 10.57 19.31
N ARG A 79 -2.39 11.81 18.94
CA ARG A 79 -1.05 12.39 19.12
C ARG A 79 -0.67 12.71 20.57
N GLY A 80 -1.62 12.67 21.49
CA GLY A 80 -1.41 12.96 22.91
C GLY A 80 -0.88 11.76 23.67
N ILE A 81 0.38 11.80 24.13
CA ILE A 81 1.02 10.74 24.96
C ILE A 81 0.16 10.40 26.17
N GLN A 82 -0.47 11.40 26.79
CA GLN A 82 -1.30 11.21 27.98
C GLN A 82 -2.61 10.47 27.68
N SER A 83 -3.27 10.76 26.55
CA SER A 83 -4.51 10.08 26.14
C SER A 83 -4.27 8.62 25.81
N ILE A 84 -3.21 8.32 25.05
CA ILE A 84 -2.81 6.94 24.75
C ILE A 84 -2.54 6.15 26.02
N ASN A 85 -1.73 6.71 26.94
CA ASN A 85 -1.35 6.03 28.15
C ASN A 85 -2.57 5.75 29.06
N THR A 86 -3.45 6.74 29.24
CA THR A 86 -4.65 6.60 30.06
C THR A 86 -5.63 5.58 29.46
N ASN A 87 -5.89 5.65 28.16
CA ASN A 87 -6.81 4.73 27.49
C ASN A 87 -6.29 3.29 27.53
N VAL A 88 -5.00 3.07 27.26
CA VAL A 88 -4.38 1.73 27.28
C VAL A 88 -4.38 1.17 28.71
N ILE A 89 -4.02 1.96 29.73
CA ILE A 89 -4.01 1.51 31.12
C ILE A 89 -5.43 1.13 31.58
N ASN A 90 -6.41 1.98 31.32
CA ASN A 90 -7.81 1.71 31.69
C ASN A 90 -8.31 0.42 31.03
N PHE A 91 -8.04 0.26 29.74
CA PHE A 91 -8.38 -0.95 29.00
C PHE A 91 -7.65 -2.18 29.57
N CYS A 92 -6.34 -2.08 29.87
CA CYS A 92 -5.57 -3.20 30.42
C CYS A 92 -6.06 -3.63 31.82
N ASN A 93 -6.62 -2.72 32.61
CA ASN A 93 -7.17 -3.03 33.93
C ASN A 93 -8.59 -3.58 33.88
N TYR A 94 -9.33 -3.41 32.78
CA TYR A 94 -10.68 -3.96 32.63
C TYR A 94 -10.65 -5.50 32.59
N LEU A 95 -11.66 -6.16 33.16
CA LEU A 95 -11.79 -7.63 33.14
C LEU A 95 -12.65 -8.07 31.97
N LEU A 96 -12.22 -9.10 31.25
CA LEU A 96 -13.02 -9.67 30.17
C LEU A 96 -14.29 -10.34 30.71
N PRO A 97 -15.48 -10.09 30.15
CA PRO A 97 -16.74 -10.60 30.66
C PRO A 97 -16.95 -12.12 30.42
N TYR A 98 -16.13 -12.74 29.56
CA TYR A 98 -16.25 -14.14 29.14
C TYR A 98 -15.04 -14.99 29.56
N LYS A 99 -14.33 -14.63 30.63
CA LYS A 99 -13.16 -15.37 31.09
C LYS A 99 -13.57 -16.72 31.69
N GLY A 100 -13.10 -17.83 31.10
CA GLY A 100 -13.37 -19.20 31.58
C GLY A 100 -12.71 -20.25 30.70
N GLU A 101 -12.41 -21.44 31.23
CA GLU A 101 -11.68 -22.49 30.54
C GLU A 101 -12.44 -23.06 29.33
N ASP A 102 -13.78 -22.99 29.32
CA ASP A 102 -14.63 -23.53 28.23
C ASP A 102 -14.98 -22.48 27.16
N ALA A 103 -14.47 -21.25 27.25
CA ALA A 103 -14.82 -20.23 26.26
C ALA A 103 -14.08 -20.48 24.94
N PRO A 104 -14.79 -20.51 23.80
CA PRO A 104 -14.20 -20.79 22.47
C PRO A 104 -13.40 -19.60 21.91
N TYR A 105 -13.22 -18.56 22.70
CA TYR A 105 -12.60 -17.30 22.30
C TYR A 105 -11.29 -17.05 23.04
N ALA A 106 -10.44 -16.18 22.47
CA ALA A 106 -9.16 -15.83 23.05
C ALA A 106 -9.33 -15.20 24.46
N GLN A 107 -8.56 -15.67 25.44
CA GLN A 107 -8.67 -15.28 26.86
C GLN A 107 -7.80 -14.08 27.22
N HIS A 108 -7.24 -13.39 26.24
CA HIS A 108 -6.39 -12.21 26.45
C HIS A 108 -6.97 -11.01 25.68
N LYS A 109 -6.68 -9.82 26.17
CA LYS A 109 -7.02 -8.56 25.50
C LYS A 109 -6.04 -8.25 24.39
N LEU A 110 -6.47 -7.45 23.43
CA LEU A 110 -5.68 -7.02 22.30
C LEU A 110 -5.66 -5.49 22.21
N VAL A 111 -4.48 -4.90 22.22
CA VAL A 111 -4.28 -3.48 21.91
C VAL A 111 -3.61 -3.39 20.53
N ILE A 112 -4.20 -2.61 19.64
CA ILE A 112 -3.73 -2.41 18.29
C ILE A 112 -3.31 -0.96 18.13
N PHE A 113 -2.10 -0.77 17.62
CA PHE A 113 -1.60 0.51 17.16
C PHE A 113 -1.50 0.49 15.64
N ASP A 114 -2.49 1.11 14.97
CA ASP A 114 -2.46 1.26 13.52
C ASP A 114 -1.58 2.46 13.15
N GLU A 115 -0.82 2.34 12.05
CA GLU A 115 0.16 3.32 11.59
C GLU A 115 1.20 3.72 12.67
N ALA A 116 1.69 2.73 13.43
CA ALA A 116 2.61 2.95 14.55
C ALA A 116 3.93 3.64 14.18
N ASP A 117 4.29 3.67 12.90
CA ASP A 117 5.42 4.43 12.36
C ASP A 117 5.22 5.97 12.38
N ASN A 118 4.00 6.44 12.70
CA ASN A 118 3.67 7.85 12.90
C ASN A 118 3.64 8.26 14.39
N MET A 119 3.90 7.32 15.31
CA MET A 119 3.97 7.60 16.74
C MET A 119 5.19 8.44 17.10
N THR A 120 5.04 9.22 18.17
CA THR A 120 6.16 10.02 18.70
C THR A 120 7.21 9.15 19.40
N ASP A 121 8.48 9.55 19.34
CA ASP A 121 9.59 8.86 20.01
C ASP A 121 9.40 8.73 21.53
N LYS A 122 8.57 9.58 22.12
CA LYS A 122 8.26 9.54 23.56
C LYS A 122 7.16 8.55 23.91
N ALA A 123 6.25 8.22 22.97
CA ALA A 123 5.16 7.28 23.22
C ALA A 123 5.62 5.81 23.18
N LEU A 124 6.51 5.47 22.27
CA LEU A 124 6.99 4.10 22.08
C LEU A 124 7.64 3.47 23.33
N PRO A 125 8.52 4.17 24.09
CA PRO A 125 9.08 3.64 25.35
C PRO A 125 8.01 3.34 26.40
N ILE A 126 6.99 4.20 26.52
CA ILE A 126 5.89 4.02 27.47
C ILE A 126 5.11 2.74 27.12
N ILE A 127 4.83 2.52 25.84
CA ILE A 127 4.14 1.31 25.38
C ILE A 127 4.99 0.07 25.66
N SER A 128 6.31 0.14 25.47
CA SER A 128 7.21 -0.96 25.81
C SER A 128 7.12 -1.34 27.30
N MET A 129 7.03 -0.35 28.20
CA MET A 129 6.82 -0.59 29.63
C MET A 129 5.45 -1.20 29.92
N LEU A 130 4.40 -0.77 29.21
CA LEU A 130 3.05 -1.35 29.34
C LEU A 130 3.01 -2.80 28.85
N MET A 131 3.73 -3.14 27.80
CA MET A 131 3.87 -4.53 27.31
C MET A 131 4.46 -5.44 28.40
N ASP A 132 5.49 -4.98 29.10
CA ASP A 132 6.10 -5.74 30.18
C ASP A 132 5.14 -5.88 31.38
N LYS A 133 4.45 -4.80 31.74
CA LYS A 133 3.51 -4.78 32.88
C LYS A 133 2.31 -5.68 32.67
N TYR A 134 1.74 -5.70 31.47
CA TYR A 134 0.47 -6.40 31.19
C TYR A 134 0.67 -7.70 30.35
N HIS A 135 1.88 -8.23 30.25
CA HIS A 135 2.22 -9.39 29.42
C HIS A 135 1.35 -10.63 29.66
N LYS A 136 0.77 -10.81 30.86
CA LYS A 136 -0.09 -11.95 31.20
C LYS A 136 -1.50 -11.83 30.66
N THR A 137 -2.02 -10.62 30.49
CA THR A 137 -3.45 -10.39 30.20
C THR A 137 -3.70 -9.72 28.88
N THR A 138 -2.71 -9.08 28.29
CA THR A 138 -2.88 -8.23 27.10
C THR A 138 -1.78 -8.49 26.08
N ARG A 139 -2.16 -8.52 24.81
CA ARG A 139 -1.23 -8.59 23.69
C ARG A 139 -1.26 -7.29 22.90
N PHE A 140 -0.15 -6.98 22.29
CA PHE A 140 0.06 -5.73 21.57
C PHE A 140 0.39 -6.04 20.10
N VAL A 141 -0.33 -5.41 19.19
CA VAL A 141 -0.12 -5.54 17.76
C VAL A 141 0.10 -4.17 17.15
N PHE A 142 1.14 -4.05 16.36
CA PHE A 142 1.52 -2.83 15.67
C PHE A 142 1.39 -3.04 14.17
N THR A 143 0.74 -2.12 13.46
CA THR A 143 0.85 -2.07 12.01
C THR A 143 1.74 -0.89 11.63
N CYS A 144 2.62 -1.07 10.66
CA CYS A 144 3.49 -0.02 10.16
C CYS A 144 3.86 -0.26 8.70
N ASN A 145 4.28 0.80 8.03
CA ASN A 145 4.85 0.66 6.69
C ASN A 145 6.33 0.28 6.77
N THR A 146 7.04 0.83 7.76
CA THR A 146 8.49 0.65 7.92
C THR A 146 8.81 0.25 9.37
N SER A 147 9.27 -0.98 9.57
CA SER A 147 9.57 -1.51 10.91
C SER A 147 10.77 -0.82 11.59
N SER A 148 11.68 -0.20 10.84
CA SER A 148 12.84 0.51 11.41
C SER A 148 12.46 1.77 12.21
N LYS A 149 11.24 2.30 12.05
CA LYS A 149 10.73 3.41 12.85
C LYS A 149 10.22 2.98 14.23
N ILE A 150 10.00 1.69 14.44
CA ILE A 150 9.62 1.14 15.74
C ILE A 150 10.89 0.89 16.56
N ILE A 151 10.92 1.34 17.81
CA ILE A 151 12.09 1.19 18.68
C ILE A 151 12.46 -0.28 18.92
N GLU A 152 13.74 -0.56 19.08
CA GLU A 152 14.28 -1.92 19.23
C GLU A 152 13.65 -2.67 20.42
N SER A 153 13.39 -1.97 21.52
CA SER A 153 12.76 -2.57 22.71
C SER A 153 11.37 -3.17 22.43
N ILE A 154 10.60 -2.65 21.47
CA ILE A 154 9.33 -3.23 21.03
C ILE A 154 9.60 -4.35 20.01
N GLN A 155 10.53 -4.15 19.07
CA GLN A 155 10.83 -5.15 18.05
C GLN A 155 11.28 -6.48 18.67
N THR A 156 12.11 -6.45 19.71
CA THR A 156 12.61 -7.66 20.41
C THR A 156 11.52 -8.42 21.16
N ARG A 157 10.39 -7.77 21.48
CA ARG A 157 9.24 -8.36 22.18
C ARG A 157 8.14 -8.83 21.24
N CYS A 158 8.26 -8.54 19.93
CA CYS A 158 7.23 -8.79 18.95
C CYS A 158 7.70 -9.75 17.85
N LYS A 159 6.78 -10.55 17.37
CA LYS A 159 6.97 -11.32 16.14
C LYS A 159 6.72 -10.42 14.93
N ILE A 160 7.72 -10.28 14.06
CA ILE A 160 7.60 -9.41 12.89
C ILE A 160 7.08 -10.23 11.70
N LEU A 161 5.93 -9.83 11.15
CA LEU A 161 5.33 -10.38 9.94
C LEU A 161 5.46 -9.37 8.80
N ARG A 162 6.19 -9.72 7.75
CA ARG A 162 6.48 -8.85 6.62
C ARG A 162 5.54 -9.16 5.45
N PHE A 163 4.58 -8.26 5.20
CA PHE A 163 3.65 -8.36 4.09
C PHE A 163 4.34 -7.90 2.80
N LYS A 164 4.40 -8.80 1.83
CA LYS A 164 4.92 -8.51 0.50
C LYS A 164 3.86 -7.83 -0.35
N ARG A 165 4.29 -7.10 -1.37
CA ARG A 165 3.38 -6.58 -2.39
C ARG A 165 2.72 -7.74 -3.13
N LEU A 166 1.47 -7.54 -3.53
CA LEU A 166 0.76 -8.50 -4.38
C LEU A 166 1.44 -8.59 -5.75
N THR A 167 1.49 -9.79 -6.29
CA THR A 167 1.91 -9.98 -7.69
C THR A 167 0.83 -9.45 -8.64
N ASN A 168 1.24 -9.09 -9.87
CA ASN A 168 0.29 -8.62 -10.87
C ASN A 168 -0.81 -9.67 -11.13
N GLU A 169 -0.46 -10.95 -11.15
CA GLU A 169 -1.42 -12.05 -11.35
C GLU A 169 -2.47 -12.11 -10.23
N GLN A 170 -2.04 -11.96 -8.98
CA GLN A 170 -2.93 -11.91 -7.82
C GLN A 170 -3.87 -10.70 -7.89
N ALA A 171 -3.33 -9.52 -8.22
CA ALA A 171 -4.12 -8.31 -8.36
C ALA A 171 -5.16 -8.46 -9.49
N ILE A 172 -4.77 -8.97 -10.66
CA ILE A 172 -5.67 -9.21 -11.80
C ILE A 172 -6.78 -10.18 -11.44
N SER A 173 -6.46 -11.29 -10.74
CA SER A 173 -7.45 -12.26 -10.30
C SER A 173 -8.52 -11.59 -9.43
N LYS A 174 -8.12 -10.81 -8.42
CA LYS A 174 -9.05 -10.12 -7.52
C LYS A 174 -9.88 -9.04 -8.23
N LEU A 175 -9.26 -8.28 -9.13
CA LEU A 175 -9.97 -7.28 -9.94
C LEU A 175 -11.02 -7.94 -10.85
N LYS A 176 -10.71 -9.11 -11.42
CA LYS A 176 -11.64 -9.88 -12.23
C LYS A 176 -12.85 -10.36 -11.43
N ASP A 177 -12.63 -10.84 -10.20
CA ASP A 177 -13.71 -11.24 -9.30
C ASP A 177 -14.67 -10.06 -9.01
N ILE A 178 -14.10 -8.88 -8.75
CA ILE A 178 -14.88 -7.64 -8.53
C ILE A 178 -15.67 -7.25 -9.78
N CYS A 179 -15.04 -7.28 -10.98
CA CYS A 179 -15.72 -6.99 -12.25
C CYS A 179 -16.91 -7.94 -12.48
N THR A 180 -16.73 -9.22 -12.15
CA THR A 180 -17.81 -10.22 -12.27
C THR A 180 -18.95 -9.94 -11.29
N ALA A 181 -18.62 -9.60 -10.05
CA ALA A 181 -19.62 -9.27 -9.03
C ALA A 181 -20.41 -7.98 -9.33
N GLU A 182 -19.79 -7.00 -9.98
CA GLU A 182 -20.43 -5.73 -10.37
C GLU A 182 -21.02 -5.77 -11.79
N ASN A 183 -20.93 -6.91 -12.51
CA ASN A 183 -21.38 -7.06 -13.90
C ASN A 183 -20.74 -6.04 -14.87
N VAL A 184 -19.48 -5.70 -14.64
CA VAL A 184 -18.74 -4.73 -15.47
C VAL A 184 -18.02 -5.45 -16.60
N LYS A 185 -18.14 -4.91 -17.82
CA LYS A 185 -17.39 -5.41 -18.99
C LYS A 185 -15.96 -4.89 -18.94
N CYS A 186 -15.00 -5.78 -18.66
CA CYS A 186 -13.58 -5.45 -18.59
C CYS A 186 -12.78 -6.24 -19.64
N LYS A 187 -11.79 -5.59 -20.25
CA LYS A 187 -10.78 -6.25 -21.07
C LYS A 187 -9.61 -6.70 -20.19
N LYS A 188 -8.98 -7.83 -20.53
CA LYS A 188 -7.84 -8.38 -19.77
C LYS A 188 -6.67 -7.39 -19.73
N ASP A 189 -6.33 -6.78 -20.86
CA ASP A 189 -5.25 -5.80 -20.99
C ASP A 189 -5.45 -4.58 -20.07
N ALA A 190 -6.72 -4.17 -19.85
CA ALA A 190 -7.04 -3.06 -18.95
C ALA A 190 -6.82 -3.44 -17.48
N LEU A 191 -7.13 -4.67 -17.08
CA LEU A 191 -6.83 -5.16 -15.72
C LEU A 191 -5.33 -5.31 -15.50
N GLU A 192 -4.59 -5.74 -16.50
CA GLU A 192 -3.12 -5.78 -16.47
C GLU A 192 -2.54 -4.37 -16.31
N SER A 193 -3.06 -3.38 -17.04
CA SER A 193 -2.65 -1.98 -16.90
C SER A 193 -2.89 -1.47 -15.47
N ILE A 194 -4.08 -1.72 -14.87
CA ILE A 194 -4.37 -1.33 -13.49
C ILE A 194 -3.42 -2.03 -12.51
N ALA A 195 -3.17 -3.33 -12.66
CA ALA A 195 -2.28 -4.09 -11.78
C ALA A 195 -0.84 -3.54 -11.80
N VAL A 196 -0.35 -3.21 -12.99
CA VAL A 196 0.96 -2.58 -13.17
C VAL A 196 1.01 -1.19 -12.55
N MET A 197 0.01 -0.34 -12.81
CA MET A 197 -0.06 1.03 -12.28
C MET A 197 -0.18 1.08 -10.75
N SER A 198 -0.87 0.10 -10.15
CA SER A 198 -1.03 0.01 -8.70
C SER A 198 0.21 -0.52 -7.98
N ASN A 199 1.15 -1.14 -8.70
CA ASN A 199 2.42 -1.65 -8.16
C ASN A 199 2.24 -2.53 -6.91
N GLY A 200 1.21 -3.39 -6.92
CA GLY A 200 0.89 -4.32 -5.84
C GLY A 200 0.12 -3.70 -4.65
N ASP A 201 -0.35 -2.46 -4.78
CA ASP A 201 -1.30 -1.85 -3.84
C ASP A 201 -2.74 -2.15 -4.27
N MET A 202 -3.40 -3.10 -3.58
CA MET A 202 -4.75 -3.52 -3.92
C MET A 202 -5.80 -2.43 -3.65
N ARG A 203 -5.58 -1.55 -2.68
CA ARG A 203 -6.47 -0.43 -2.39
C ARG A 203 -6.49 0.55 -3.55
N LEU A 204 -5.32 0.88 -4.07
CA LEU A 204 -5.17 1.74 -5.25
C LEU A 204 -5.78 1.06 -6.50
N ALA A 205 -5.54 -0.24 -6.69
CA ALA A 205 -6.07 -1.00 -7.83
C ALA A 205 -7.61 -1.00 -7.87
N ILE A 206 -8.26 -1.25 -6.72
CA ILE A 206 -9.73 -1.23 -6.63
C ILE A 206 -10.28 0.17 -6.88
N ASN A 207 -9.62 1.21 -6.36
CA ASN A 207 -10.03 2.60 -6.62
C ASN A 207 -9.94 2.96 -8.10
N MET A 208 -8.83 2.62 -8.77
CA MET A 208 -8.67 2.85 -10.21
C MET A 208 -9.75 2.15 -11.01
N LEU A 209 -10.07 0.89 -10.65
CA LEU A 209 -11.15 0.14 -11.29
C LEU A 209 -12.50 0.83 -11.09
N GLN A 210 -12.83 1.22 -9.86
CA GLN A 210 -14.09 1.90 -9.54
C GLN A 210 -14.22 3.23 -10.29
N LEU A 211 -13.18 4.08 -10.27
CA LEU A 211 -13.16 5.36 -11.00
C LEU A 211 -13.38 5.18 -12.50
N THR A 212 -12.74 4.16 -13.09
CA THR A 212 -12.93 3.86 -14.51
C THR A 212 -14.36 3.42 -14.82
N CYS A 213 -14.96 2.61 -13.96
CA CYS A 213 -16.34 2.14 -14.12
C CYS A 213 -17.34 3.27 -13.95
N ASP A 214 -17.13 4.15 -12.97
CA ASP A 214 -18.05 5.26 -12.70
C ASP A 214 -18.05 6.31 -13.83
N LYS A 215 -16.90 6.51 -14.51
CA LYS A 215 -16.80 7.41 -15.67
C LYS A 215 -17.31 6.81 -16.98
N PHE A 216 -16.99 5.55 -17.28
CA PHE A 216 -17.07 5.03 -18.66
C PHE A 216 -17.93 3.77 -18.85
N ASN A 217 -18.46 3.16 -17.81
CA ASN A 217 -19.22 1.89 -17.85
C ASN A 217 -18.49 0.69 -18.53
N LYS A 218 -17.29 0.88 -19.05
CA LYS A 218 -16.44 -0.14 -19.69
C LYS A 218 -14.99 0.07 -19.29
N VAL A 219 -14.29 -0.99 -18.95
CA VAL A 219 -12.89 -0.96 -18.57
C VAL A 219 -12.02 -1.33 -19.76
N THR A 220 -11.46 -0.32 -20.41
CA THR A 220 -10.47 -0.41 -21.50
C THR A 220 -9.20 0.31 -21.08
N VAL A 221 -8.07 0.02 -21.73
CA VAL A 221 -6.78 0.67 -21.40
C VAL A 221 -6.89 2.19 -21.51
N ASP A 222 -7.52 2.70 -22.56
CA ASP A 222 -7.69 4.15 -22.79
C ASP A 222 -8.53 4.79 -21.68
N ASN A 223 -9.65 4.11 -21.30
CA ASN A 223 -10.51 4.59 -20.23
C ASN A 223 -9.82 4.59 -18.87
N VAL A 224 -8.97 3.59 -18.60
CA VAL A 224 -8.16 3.52 -17.37
C VAL A 224 -7.18 4.70 -17.31
N ASN A 225 -6.43 4.94 -18.40
CA ASN A 225 -5.48 6.05 -18.47
C ASN A 225 -6.18 7.41 -18.23
N THR A 226 -7.32 7.62 -18.90
CA THR A 226 -8.11 8.86 -18.75
C THR A 226 -8.77 9.00 -17.37
N ALA A 227 -9.16 7.88 -16.72
CA ALA A 227 -9.80 7.92 -15.41
C ALA A 227 -8.80 8.16 -14.27
N CYS A 228 -7.60 7.62 -14.41
CA CYS A 228 -6.60 7.59 -13.33
C CYS A 228 -5.66 8.79 -13.29
N ASP A 229 -5.87 9.77 -14.17
CA ASP A 229 -5.03 10.97 -14.27
C ASP A 229 -3.52 10.65 -14.24
N LYS A 230 -3.12 9.63 -15.00
CA LYS A 230 -1.71 9.29 -15.19
C LYS A 230 -1.33 9.47 -16.65
N PRO A 231 -0.11 9.96 -16.92
CA PRO A 231 0.39 10.05 -18.28
C PRO A 231 0.34 8.67 -18.94
N SER A 232 -0.15 8.60 -20.17
CA SER A 232 -0.17 7.33 -20.92
C SER A 232 1.24 6.75 -21.03
N PRO A 233 1.46 5.48 -20.65
CA PRO A 233 2.76 4.84 -20.82
C PRO A 233 3.27 4.86 -22.27
N MET A 234 2.36 4.88 -23.25
CA MET A 234 2.70 4.97 -24.68
C MET A 234 3.30 6.33 -25.03
N ILE A 235 2.70 7.43 -24.57
CA ILE A 235 3.22 8.79 -24.80
C ILE A 235 4.59 8.96 -24.13
N ILE A 236 4.75 8.46 -22.91
CA ILE A 236 6.05 8.48 -22.22
C ILE A 236 7.11 7.67 -22.98
N LYS A 237 6.75 6.48 -23.50
CA LYS A 237 7.64 5.69 -24.37
C LYS A 237 8.06 6.49 -25.60
N GLU A 238 7.12 7.14 -26.26
CA GLU A 238 7.41 7.98 -27.43
C GLU A 238 8.35 9.13 -27.07
N ILE A 239 8.15 9.82 -25.96
CA ILE A 239 9.05 10.89 -25.47
C ILE A 239 10.47 10.34 -25.29
N LEU A 240 10.63 9.17 -24.66
CA LEU A 240 11.94 8.54 -24.46
C LEU A 240 12.59 8.17 -25.80
N LEU A 241 11.84 7.63 -26.74
CA LEU A 241 12.34 7.29 -28.08
C LEU A 241 12.71 8.55 -28.90
N ASP A 242 11.91 9.62 -28.80
CA ASP A 242 12.23 10.89 -29.47
C ASP A 242 13.52 11.49 -28.91
N CYS A 243 13.76 11.43 -27.60
CA CYS A 243 15.02 11.85 -27.01
C CYS A 243 16.21 11.01 -27.53
N LEU A 244 16.10 9.69 -27.57
CA LEU A 244 17.15 8.79 -28.07
C LEU A 244 17.45 9.03 -29.58
N ASN A 245 16.44 9.43 -30.35
CA ASN A 245 16.57 9.76 -31.77
C ASN A 245 16.97 11.21 -32.05
N ASN A 246 17.40 11.97 -31.04
CA ASN A 246 17.78 13.39 -31.13
C ASN A 246 16.65 14.32 -31.63
N LYS A 247 15.38 13.92 -31.43
CA LYS A 247 14.19 14.72 -31.77
C LYS A 247 13.69 15.52 -30.56
N LEU A 248 14.59 16.35 -29.99
CA LEU A 248 14.32 17.07 -28.75
C LEU A 248 13.07 17.95 -28.81
N ILE A 249 12.83 18.62 -29.94
CA ILE A 249 11.68 19.52 -30.11
C ILE A 249 10.35 18.73 -30.04
N GLU A 250 10.30 17.56 -30.64
CA GLU A 250 9.11 16.68 -30.59
C GLU A 250 8.86 16.20 -29.15
N ALA A 251 9.91 15.78 -28.44
CA ALA A 251 9.84 15.39 -27.03
C ALA A 251 9.36 16.52 -26.12
N ILE A 252 9.86 17.75 -26.31
CA ILE A 252 9.44 18.94 -25.57
C ILE A 252 7.95 19.23 -25.80
N ASN A 253 7.50 19.21 -27.04
CA ASN A 253 6.10 19.47 -27.38
C ASN A 253 5.14 18.46 -26.69
N LYS A 254 5.45 17.16 -26.80
CA LYS A 254 4.66 16.11 -26.11
C LYS A 254 4.66 16.27 -24.60
N THR A 255 5.81 16.63 -24.01
CA THR A 255 5.92 16.89 -22.58
C THR A 255 5.10 18.11 -22.15
N TYR A 256 5.09 19.15 -22.99
CA TYR A 256 4.31 20.35 -22.76
C TYR A 256 2.79 20.08 -22.85
N GLU A 257 2.34 19.25 -23.80
CA GLU A 257 0.95 18.78 -23.87
C GLU A 257 0.54 18.02 -22.59
N LEU A 258 1.42 17.17 -22.05
CA LEU A 258 1.15 16.49 -20.78
C LEU A 258 1.01 17.51 -19.62
N LYS A 259 1.85 18.54 -19.57
CA LYS A 259 1.72 19.60 -18.56
C LYS A 259 0.42 20.42 -18.71
N GLN A 260 0.00 20.74 -19.94
CA GLN A 260 -1.27 21.39 -20.19
C GLN A 260 -2.46 20.54 -19.72
N ASN A 261 -2.33 19.23 -19.77
CA ASN A 261 -3.33 18.29 -19.25
C ASN A 261 -3.29 18.15 -17.71
N GLY A 262 -2.41 18.91 -17.01
CA GLY A 262 -2.35 18.98 -15.54
C GLY A 262 -1.33 18.05 -14.89
N PHE A 263 -0.52 17.29 -15.65
CA PHE A 263 0.51 16.43 -15.06
C PHE A 263 1.71 17.23 -14.56
N SER A 264 2.19 16.89 -13.35
CA SER A 264 3.40 17.50 -12.81
C SER A 264 4.67 16.92 -13.44
N GLY A 265 5.78 17.65 -13.35
CA GLY A 265 7.07 17.14 -13.81
C GLY A 265 7.51 15.87 -13.09
N ILE A 266 7.21 15.78 -11.80
CA ILE A 266 7.46 14.57 -10.99
C ILE A 266 6.67 13.38 -11.55
N ASP A 267 5.41 13.58 -11.94
CA ASP A 267 4.58 12.51 -12.53
C ASP A 267 5.17 12.02 -13.84
N ILE A 268 5.61 12.93 -14.71
CA ILE A 268 6.18 12.60 -16.02
C ILE A 268 7.47 11.79 -15.83
N ILE A 269 8.41 12.27 -15.00
CA ILE A 269 9.70 11.62 -14.77
C ILE A 269 9.52 10.27 -14.04
N SER A 270 8.62 10.21 -13.05
CA SER A 270 8.29 8.96 -12.34
C SER A 270 7.69 7.91 -13.28
N ASN A 271 6.81 8.32 -14.21
CA ASN A 271 6.25 7.40 -15.19
C ASN A 271 7.31 6.95 -16.22
N ALA A 272 8.29 7.78 -16.58
CA ALA A 272 9.42 7.36 -17.41
C ALA A 272 10.22 6.23 -16.74
N PHE A 273 10.48 6.33 -15.42
CA PHE A 273 11.07 5.24 -14.66
C PHE A 273 10.26 3.95 -14.74
N TYR A 274 8.93 4.03 -14.57
CA TYR A 274 8.06 2.85 -14.64
C TYR A 274 8.03 2.21 -16.02
N VAL A 275 7.97 2.98 -17.10
CA VAL A 275 7.96 2.48 -18.48
C VAL A 275 9.23 1.69 -18.79
N LEU A 276 10.39 2.16 -18.34
CA LEU A 276 11.66 1.44 -18.51
C LEU A 276 11.73 0.17 -17.65
N LYS A 277 11.31 0.25 -16.39
CA LYS A 277 11.34 -0.88 -15.45
C LYS A 277 10.45 -2.04 -15.89
N LEU A 278 9.31 -1.76 -16.50
CA LEU A 278 8.33 -2.78 -16.90
C LEU A 278 8.63 -3.41 -18.26
N ASN A 279 9.77 -3.12 -18.87
CA ASN A 279 10.14 -3.63 -20.19
C ASN A 279 9.09 -3.37 -21.31
N ILE A 280 8.25 -2.34 -21.14
CA ILE A 280 7.32 -1.90 -22.20
C ILE A 280 8.11 -1.47 -23.45
N SER A 281 9.38 -1.18 -23.29
CA SER A 281 10.33 -0.78 -24.33
C SER A 281 11.29 -1.92 -24.69
N ASN A 282 10.78 -3.02 -25.27
CA ASN A 282 11.62 -4.10 -25.83
C ASN A 282 12.59 -3.60 -26.94
N ASP A 283 12.37 -2.39 -27.44
CA ASP A 283 13.13 -1.76 -28.52
C ASP A 283 14.42 -1.07 -28.05
N ILE A 284 14.67 -0.99 -26.73
CA ILE A 284 15.84 -0.32 -26.13
C ILE A 284 16.77 -1.37 -25.54
N SER A 285 18.07 -1.32 -25.88
CA SER A 285 19.08 -2.23 -25.32
C SER A 285 19.23 -2.04 -23.81
N ASP A 286 19.62 -3.08 -23.09
CA ASP A 286 19.74 -3.01 -21.62
C ASP A 286 20.79 -2.03 -21.14
N ASP A 287 21.88 -1.83 -21.90
CA ASP A 287 22.92 -0.83 -21.59
C ASP A 287 22.36 0.60 -21.65
N ILE A 288 21.51 0.89 -22.65
CA ILE A 288 20.86 2.19 -22.79
C ILE A 288 19.82 2.36 -21.67
N LYS A 289 19.05 1.32 -21.34
CA LYS A 289 18.10 1.37 -20.21
C LYS A 289 18.78 1.74 -18.90
N ILE A 290 19.95 1.17 -18.61
CA ILE A 290 20.71 1.48 -17.39
C ILE A 290 21.12 2.95 -17.38
N LYS A 291 21.63 3.49 -18.50
CA LYS A 291 21.99 4.90 -18.60
C LYS A 291 20.77 5.81 -18.43
N LEU A 292 19.64 5.47 -19.06
CA LEU A 292 18.39 6.21 -18.91
C LEU A 292 17.89 6.20 -17.45
N LEU A 293 17.91 5.04 -16.78
CA LEU A 293 17.51 4.92 -15.39
C LEU A 293 18.40 5.76 -14.47
N TYR A 294 19.69 5.87 -14.76
CA TYR A 294 20.61 6.72 -14.01
C TYR A 294 20.20 8.20 -14.12
N VAL A 295 20.03 8.71 -15.33
CA VAL A 295 19.62 10.11 -15.57
C VAL A 295 18.25 10.39 -14.94
N ILE A 296 17.28 9.48 -15.10
CA ILE A 296 15.95 9.61 -14.48
C ILE A 296 16.07 9.70 -12.97
N SER A 297 16.90 8.86 -12.33
CA SER A 297 17.04 8.87 -10.87
C SER A 297 17.66 10.15 -10.33
N GLU A 298 18.66 10.72 -11.00
CA GLU A 298 19.24 12.02 -10.65
C GLU A 298 18.20 13.13 -10.71
N HIS A 299 17.49 13.24 -11.84
CA HIS A 299 16.48 14.28 -12.01
C HIS A 299 15.25 14.10 -11.09
N LEU A 300 14.89 12.86 -10.71
CA LEU A 300 13.85 12.62 -9.70
C LEU A 300 14.28 13.17 -8.34
N VAL A 301 15.51 12.97 -7.94
CA VAL A 301 16.04 13.51 -6.67
C VAL A 301 16.07 15.03 -6.70
N ASP A 302 16.51 15.62 -7.80
CA ASP A 302 16.62 17.08 -7.93
C ASP A 302 15.24 17.74 -7.90
N ILE A 303 14.25 17.23 -8.67
CA ILE A 303 12.91 17.81 -8.72
C ILE A 303 12.14 17.60 -7.40
N SER A 304 12.44 16.52 -6.65
CA SER A 304 11.84 16.27 -5.34
C SER A 304 12.31 17.24 -4.24
N LYS A 305 13.48 17.85 -4.41
CA LYS A 305 14.08 18.80 -3.46
C LYS A 305 13.82 20.26 -3.81
N THR A 306 13.38 20.53 -5.02
CA THR A 306 13.22 21.87 -5.57
C THR A 306 11.80 22.11 -6.05
N ILE A 307 11.54 23.29 -6.62
CA ILE A 307 10.24 23.60 -7.21
C ILE A 307 10.16 23.01 -8.61
N ASP A 308 9.06 22.35 -8.94
CA ASP A 308 8.79 21.82 -10.29
C ASP A 308 8.71 22.96 -11.31
N THR A 309 9.72 23.07 -12.17
CA THR A 309 9.81 24.12 -13.20
C THR A 309 9.96 23.50 -14.59
N ASP A 310 9.54 24.25 -15.63
CA ASP A 310 9.71 23.84 -17.02
C ASP A 310 11.21 23.71 -17.39
N VAL A 311 12.07 24.50 -16.73
CA VAL A 311 13.54 24.44 -16.93
C VAL A 311 14.09 23.08 -16.50
N GLN A 312 13.64 22.53 -15.38
CA GLN A 312 14.09 21.22 -14.90
C GLN A 312 13.64 20.09 -15.82
N LEU A 313 12.37 20.13 -16.28
CA LEU A 313 11.86 19.17 -17.25
C LEU A 313 12.62 19.25 -18.58
N THR A 314 12.88 20.45 -19.08
CA THR A 314 13.68 20.63 -20.31
C THR A 314 15.10 20.13 -20.11
N GLY A 315 15.72 20.42 -18.95
CA GLY A 315 17.04 19.90 -18.59
C GLY A 315 17.08 18.36 -18.57
N PHE A 316 16.04 17.73 -18.03
CA PHE A 316 15.86 16.28 -18.05
C PHE A 316 15.82 15.72 -19.49
N LEU A 317 15.02 16.32 -20.39
CA LEU A 317 14.92 15.88 -21.78
C LEU A 317 16.26 16.05 -22.53
N VAL A 318 16.98 17.16 -22.27
CA VAL A 318 18.32 17.39 -22.83
C VAL A 318 19.32 16.34 -22.34
N ALA A 319 19.29 16.01 -21.04
CA ALA A 319 20.16 14.97 -20.47
C ALA A 319 19.89 13.59 -21.10
N LEU A 320 18.63 13.26 -21.40
CA LEU A 320 18.26 12.02 -22.11
C LEU A 320 18.79 11.99 -23.55
N THR A 321 18.80 13.12 -24.28
CA THR A 321 19.35 13.18 -25.65
C THR A 321 20.88 13.05 -25.68
N GLY A 322 21.56 13.33 -24.58
CA GLY A 322 23.01 13.11 -24.43
C GLY A 322 23.42 11.64 -24.36
N ILE A 323 22.48 10.72 -24.20
CA ILE A 323 22.75 9.28 -24.15
C ILE A 323 22.84 8.75 -25.57
N LYS A 324 24.08 8.69 -26.12
CA LYS A 324 24.32 8.09 -27.42
C LYS A 324 24.19 6.58 -27.37
N ASN A 325 23.61 6.04 -28.45
CA ASN A 325 23.57 4.60 -28.76
C ASN A 325 24.98 4.01 -28.84
#